data_77b1101039a34bd63dacfa67106fd44e
#
_entry.id   77b1101039a34bd63dacfa67106fd44e
#
_cell.length_a   1.000
_cell.length_b   1.000
_cell.length_c   1.000
_cell.angle_alpha   90.00
_cell.angle_beta   90.00
_cell.angle_gamma   90.00
#
_symmetry.space_group_name_H-M   'P 1'
#
loop_
_entity.id
_entity.type
_entity.pdbx_description
1 polymer ?
#
loop_
_entity_poly.entity_id
_entity_poly.type
_entity_poly.pdbx_seq_one_letter_code
_entity_poly.pdbx_strand_id
1 'polypeptide(L)'
;MIRHILFWNYTDKVKSEHKEKETLKFLQASVNTMNEHIDGLMNASIGTNIAGGYDLVFYAELKDEEALQQFQNHPLHAAHKQRCAELVTDRLCGDLAVEE
;
A
#
# COMPACT_ATOMS: atom_id res chain seq x y z
N MET A 1 -17.44 -1.49 -6.20
CA MET A 1 -15.96 -1.38 -6.16
C MET A 1 -15.52 -0.76 -4.84
N ILE A 2 -14.42 -1.21 -4.30
CA ILE A 2 -13.82 -0.65 -3.09
C ILE A 2 -12.53 0.05 -3.45
N ARG A 3 -12.35 1.27 -2.93
CA ARG A 3 -11.08 1.99 -3.00
C ARG A 3 -10.45 1.94 -1.61
N HIS A 4 -9.36 1.21 -1.52
CA HIS A 4 -8.61 0.97 -0.28
C HIS A 4 -7.44 1.93 -0.24
N ILE A 5 -7.41 2.81 0.76
CA ILE A 5 -6.43 3.89 0.83
C ILE A 5 -5.70 3.80 2.17
N LEU A 6 -4.38 3.77 2.10
CA LEU A 6 -3.51 3.79 3.29
C LEU A 6 -2.56 4.97 3.22
N PHE A 7 -2.33 5.58 4.36
CA PHE A 7 -1.28 6.57 4.54
C PHE A 7 -0.23 6.00 5.47
N TRP A 8 1.03 6.28 5.16
CA TRP A 8 2.18 5.83 5.91
C TRP A 8 3.21 6.93 6.04
N ASN A 9 4.02 6.87 7.10
CA ASN A 9 5.25 7.63 7.19
C ASN A 9 6.43 6.69 7.03
N TYR A 10 7.54 7.18 6.49
CA TYR A 10 8.81 6.45 6.57
C TYR A 10 9.21 6.34 8.04
N THR A 11 9.86 5.23 8.40
CA THR A 11 10.43 5.07 9.75
C THR A 11 11.58 6.04 9.97
N ASP A 12 11.89 6.31 11.24
CA ASP A 12 13.02 7.18 11.60
C ASP A 12 14.34 6.65 11.03
N LYS A 13 14.49 5.34 10.95
CA LYS A 13 15.68 4.72 10.37
C LYS A 13 15.84 5.10 8.90
N VAL A 14 14.79 4.99 8.10
CA VAL A 14 14.81 5.39 6.68
C VAL A 14 15.19 6.87 6.55
N LYS A 15 14.58 7.72 7.36
CA LYS A 15 14.82 9.18 7.33
C LYS A 15 16.24 9.54 7.75
N SER A 16 16.74 8.95 8.84
CA SER A 16 18.07 9.24 9.36
C SER A 16 19.19 8.78 8.42
N GLU A 17 18.94 7.74 7.64
CA GLU A 17 19.87 7.22 6.64
C GLU A 17 19.69 7.87 5.26
N HIS A 18 18.75 8.81 5.12
CA HIS A 18 18.43 9.52 3.86
C HIS A 18 18.09 8.56 2.71
N LYS A 19 17.31 7.52 3.02
CA LYS A 19 16.96 6.44 2.07
C LYS A 19 15.53 6.50 1.56
N GLU A 20 14.84 7.63 1.66
CA GLU A 20 13.44 7.75 1.25
C GLU A 20 13.25 7.38 -0.23
N LYS A 21 14.11 7.88 -1.10
CA LYS A 21 14.02 7.66 -2.55
C LYS A 21 14.20 6.19 -2.94
N GLU A 22 15.19 5.53 -2.35
CA GLU A 22 15.44 4.10 -2.57
C GLU A 22 14.30 3.26 -2.02
N THR A 23 13.83 3.62 -0.83
CA THR A 23 12.72 2.93 -0.16
C THR A 23 11.44 3.03 -0.99
N LEU A 24 11.13 4.20 -1.55
CA LEU A 24 9.96 4.36 -2.41
C LEU A 24 10.03 3.43 -3.62
N LYS A 25 11.17 3.35 -4.29
CA LYS A 25 11.34 2.45 -5.43
C LYS A 25 11.14 1.00 -5.03
N PHE A 26 11.68 0.60 -3.88
CA PHE A 26 11.51 -0.75 -3.34
C PHE A 26 10.02 -1.05 -3.05
N LEU A 27 9.32 -0.11 -2.41
CA LEU A 27 7.91 -0.25 -2.10
C LEU A 27 7.05 -0.33 -3.37
N GLN A 28 7.36 0.46 -4.37
CA GLN A 28 6.65 0.42 -5.66
C GLN A 28 6.82 -0.93 -6.33
N ALA A 29 8.03 -1.47 -6.34
CA ALA A 29 8.27 -2.81 -6.89
C ALA A 29 7.53 -3.88 -6.10
N SER A 30 7.53 -3.77 -4.76
CA SER A 30 6.83 -4.72 -3.89
C SER A 30 5.31 -4.68 -4.11
N VAL A 31 4.72 -3.49 -4.20
CA VAL A 31 3.29 -3.34 -4.52
C VAL A 31 2.98 -3.98 -5.87
N ASN A 32 3.83 -3.76 -6.85
CA ASN A 32 3.60 -4.27 -8.20
C ASN A 32 3.64 -5.80 -8.28
N THR A 33 4.24 -6.49 -7.31
CA THR A 33 4.20 -7.96 -7.26
C THR A 33 2.78 -8.50 -7.04
N MET A 34 1.88 -7.68 -6.53
CA MET A 34 0.49 -8.05 -6.29
C MET A 34 -0.41 -7.81 -7.50
N ASN A 35 -0.06 -6.85 -8.35
CA ASN A 35 -0.87 -6.51 -9.52
C ASN A 35 -0.93 -7.70 -10.49
N GLU A 36 -2.14 -7.98 -10.99
CA GLU A 36 -2.45 -9.07 -11.94
C GLU A 36 -2.32 -10.48 -11.34
N HIS A 37 -2.04 -10.60 -10.03
CA HIS A 37 -1.82 -11.89 -9.39
C HIS A 37 -2.77 -12.18 -8.23
N ILE A 38 -3.66 -11.26 -7.91
CA ILE A 38 -4.66 -11.43 -6.85
C ILE A 38 -6.04 -11.22 -7.46
N ASP A 39 -6.90 -12.23 -7.38
CA ASP A 39 -8.26 -12.15 -7.88
C ASP A 39 -9.02 -11.02 -7.19
N GLY A 40 -9.72 -10.20 -7.97
CA GLY A 40 -10.51 -9.08 -7.46
C GLY A 40 -9.71 -7.81 -7.19
N LEU A 41 -8.38 -7.88 -7.21
CA LEU A 41 -7.52 -6.68 -7.18
C LEU A 41 -7.41 -6.14 -8.61
N MET A 42 -7.95 -4.95 -8.82
CA MET A 42 -7.97 -4.31 -10.14
C MET A 42 -6.69 -3.52 -10.39
N ASN A 43 -6.19 -2.84 -9.37
CA ASN A 43 -4.96 -2.06 -9.43
C ASN A 43 -4.48 -1.70 -8.03
N ALA A 44 -3.16 -1.63 -7.85
CA ALA A 44 -2.54 -1.15 -6.62
C ALA A 44 -1.32 -0.30 -6.96
N SER A 45 -1.14 0.79 -6.22
CA SER A 45 0.01 1.67 -6.38
C SER A 45 0.37 2.34 -5.06
N ILE A 46 1.61 2.78 -4.95
CA ILE A 46 2.08 3.56 -3.81
C ILE A 46 2.96 4.69 -4.33
N GLY A 47 2.87 5.85 -3.69
CA GLY A 47 3.65 7.01 -4.08
C GLY A 47 3.78 8.03 -2.98
N THR A 48 4.49 9.10 -3.29
CA THR A 48 4.64 10.24 -2.39
C THR A 48 3.31 10.95 -2.21
N ASN A 49 2.96 11.23 -0.96
CA ASN A 49 1.77 12.03 -0.64
C ASN A 49 2.08 13.51 -0.86
N ILE A 50 1.58 14.07 -1.94
CA ILE A 50 1.84 15.47 -2.30
C ILE A 50 1.04 16.46 -1.44
N ALA A 51 0.02 15.99 -0.72
CA ALA A 51 -0.79 16.85 0.14
C ALA A 51 -0.08 17.22 1.45
N GLY A 52 0.95 16.48 1.82
CA GLY A 52 1.63 16.67 3.11
C GLY A 52 0.92 15.93 4.25
N GLY A 53 1.47 16.04 5.46
CA GLY A 53 0.99 15.30 6.63
C GLY A 53 1.65 13.93 6.73
N TYR A 54 1.21 12.98 5.91
CA TYR A 54 1.87 11.68 5.76
C TYR A 54 2.85 11.71 4.59
N ASP A 55 3.87 10.85 4.66
CA ASP A 55 4.91 10.78 3.61
C ASP A 55 4.43 10.05 2.36
N LEU A 56 3.64 9.01 2.54
CA LEU A 56 3.27 8.06 1.49
C LEU A 56 1.76 7.85 1.45
N VAL A 57 1.25 7.59 0.26
CA VAL A 57 -0.11 7.10 0.06
C VAL A 57 -0.09 5.83 -0.77
N PHE A 58 -0.78 4.79 -0.27
CA PHE A 58 -1.06 3.55 -0.97
C PHE A 58 -2.51 3.58 -1.42
N TYR A 59 -2.76 3.13 -2.64
CA TYR A 59 -4.09 3.08 -3.22
C TYR A 59 -4.31 1.74 -3.91
N ALA A 60 -5.44 1.11 -3.64
CA ALA A 60 -5.84 -0.12 -4.32
C ALA A 60 -7.32 -0.07 -4.69
N GLU A 61 -7.65 -0.61 -5.85
CA GLU A 61 -9.01 -0.81 -6.31
C GLU A 61 -9.35 -2.28 -6.26
N LEU A 62 -10.44 -2.61 -5.56
CA LEU A 62 -10.90 -3.99 -5.40
C LEU A 62 -12.35 -4.10 -5.89
N LYS A 63 -12.67 -5.25 -6.44
CA LYS A 63 -13.97 -5.50 -7.07
C LYS A 63 -15.11 -5.27 -6.09
N ASP A 64 -15.00 -5.78 -4.86
CA ASP A 64 -16.01 -5.74 -3.80
C ASP A 64 -15.38 -5.97 -2.43
N GLU A 65 -16.21 -6.00 -1.37
CA GLU A 65 -15.73 -6.21 0.00
C GLU A 65 -15.13 -7.61 0.19
N GLU A 66 -15.67 -8.62 -0.47
CA GLU A 66 -15.11 -9.97 -0.42
C GLU A 66 -13.71 -9.99 -1.02
N ALA A 67 -13.51 -9.33 -2.15
CA ALA A 67 -12.18 -9.19 -2.76
C ALA A 67 -11.20 -8.48 -1.85
N LEU A 68 -11.66 -7.46 -1.10
CA LEU A 68 -10.83 -6.77 -0.12
C LEU A 68 -10.37 -7.72 1.00
N GLN A 69 -11.27 -8.55 1.53
CA GLN A 69 -10.92 -9.54 2.55
C GLN A 69 -9.94 -10.58 2.01
N GLN A 70 -10.16 -11.06 0.80
CA GLN A 70 -9.25 -12.01 0.16
C GLN A 70 -7.87 -11.40 -0.08
N PHE A 71 -7.82 -10.14 -0.52
CA PHE A 71 -6.58 -9.38 -0.68
C PHE A 71 -5.80 -9.30 0.63
N GLN A 72 -6.47 -8.91 1.71
CA GLN A 72 -5.83 -8.76 3.03
C GLN A 72 -5.27 -10.07 3.59
N ASN A 73 -5.84 -11.21 3.19
CA ASN A 73 -5.42 -12.54 3.65
C ASN A 73 -4.57 -13.30 2.62
N HIS A 74 -4.26 -12.68 1.48
CA HIS A 74 -3.52 -13.33 0.41
C HIS A 74 -2.03 -13.46 0.75
N PRO A 75 -1.38 -14.59 0.39
CA PRO A 75 0.05 -14.78 0.64
C PRO A 75 0.94 -13.69 0.04
N LEU A 76 0.60 -13.16 -1.13
CA LEU A 76 1.36 -12.06 -1.75
C LEU A 76 1.26 -10.77 -0.94
N HIS A 77 0.09 -10.51 -0.33
CA HIS A 77 -0.08 -9.37 0.56
C HIS A 77 0.73 -9.57 1.85
N ALA A 78 0.74 -10.78 2.40
CA ALA A 78 1.55 -11.09 3.58
C ALA A 78 3.05 -10.88 3.32
N ALA A 79 3.54 -11.31 2.15
CA ALA A 79 4.93 -11.08 1.75
C ALA A 79 5.24 -9.59 1.61
N HIS A 80 4.31 -8.82 1.01
CA HIS A 80 4.44 -7.37 0.90
C HIS A 80 4.50 -6.71 2.29
N LYS A 81 3.62 -7.10 3.20
CA LYS A 81 3.62 -6.57 4.58
C LYS A 81 4.94 -6.81 5.30
N GLN A 82 5.55 -7.98 5.13
CA GLN A 82 6.85 -8.28 5.72
C GLN A 82 7.94 -7.36 5.18
N ARG A 83 7.92 -7.06 3.88
CA ARG A 83 8.89 -6.13 3.27
C ARG A 83 8.73 -4.71 3.80
N CYS A 84 7.50 -4.32 4.13
CA CYS A 84 7.20 -2.96 4.61
C CYS A 84 7.49 -2.76 6.09
N ALA A 85 7.57 -3.82 6.89
CA ALA A 85 7.51 -3.77 8.36
C ALA A 85 8.53 -2.83 9.01
N GLU A 86 9.75 -2.72 8.45
CA GLU A 86 10.80 -1.86 9.00
C GLU A 86 10.95 -0.54 8.25
N LEU A 87 10.15 -0.32 7.21
CA LEU A 87 10.29 0.82 6.31
C LEU A 87 9.23 1.89 6.53
N VAL A 88 8.03 1.49 6.96
CA VAL A 88 6.90 2.39 7.13
C VAL A 88 6.25 2.23 8.50
N THR A 89 5.60 3.31 8.96
CA THR A 89 4.96 3.40 10.27
C THR A 89 3.76 4.35 10.20
N ASP A 90 3.02 4.50 11.31
CA ASP A 90 1.92 5.45 11.46
C ASP A 90 0.77 5.21 10.46
N ARG A 91 0.32 3.96 10.37
CA ARG A 91 -0.72 3.54 9.42
C ARG A 91 -2.06 4.25 9.67
N LEU A 92 -2.61 4.84 8.61
CA LEU A 92 -3.98 5.33 8.58
C LEU A 92 -4.69 4.69 7.39
N CYS A 93 -5.84 4.07 7.63
CA CYS A 93 -6.61 3.38 6.59
C CYS A 93 -7.98 4.01 6.39
N GLY A 94 -8.37 4.13 5.12
CA GLY A 94 -9.73 4.47 4.74
C GLY A 94 -10.17 3.61 3.56
N ASP A 95 -11.38 3.09 3.64
CA ASP A 95 -11.98 2.28 2.56
C ASP A 95 -13.25 2.98 2.09
N LEU A 96 -13.28 3.30 0.80
CA LEU A 96 -14.44 3.92 0.16
C LEU A 96 -15.17 2.89 -0.67
N ALA A 97 -16.44 2.65 -0.32
CA ALA A 97 -17.33 1.84 -1.14
C ALA A 97 -17.92 2.74 -2.23
N VAL A 98 -17.64 2.40 -3.48
CA VAL A 98 -18.15 3.14 -4.65
C VAL A 98 -19.30 2.33 -5.23
N GLU A 99 -20.46 2.93 -5.29
CA GLU A 99 -21.63 2.33 -5.94
C GLU A 99 -21.54 2.57 -7.43
N GLU A 100 -21.89 1.54 -8.19
CA GLU A 100 -21.88 1.58 -9.65
C GLU A 100 -23.30 1.78 -10.21
#